data_a0891a49dd918ddf40ff92e96a5015ab
#
_entry.id   a0891a49dd918ddf40ff92e96a5015ab
#
_cell.length_a   1.000
_cell.length_b   1.000
_cell.length_c   1.000
_cell.angle_alpha   90.00
_cell.angle_beta   90.00
_cell.angle_gamma   90.00
#
_symmetry.space_group_name_H-M   'P 1'
#
loop_
_entity.id
_entity.type
_entity.pdbx_description
1 polymer ?
#
loop_
_entity_poly.entity_id
_entity_poly.type
_entity_poly.pdbx_seq_one_letter_code
_entity_poly.pdbx_strand_id
1 'polypeptide(L)'
;MWKFNIIQNWNCIWEKNHIDKWNELLKQSPTSHVFYHPLLVQIWVNTYMPLRNLAPIFVWGESLKGNKVFLPLVLWKKNWKNAFIHTIIPIGYSDYDYHDPLFLEHPTDKELSSFWEELIAKLRTFNADEILLTGFRDGCHIKDNHWTQDEICPSLDLTKFSSEDDLMSFFGTKLRGDIRRQIRRLEEIGSLKFVEYSSVQEIPTGVFEQFMDAHCKKWPKAYKAPNFHNLLVESCSTNGPIHFSVLLLNDEAIAWHLGFEWQGVYYYYMPAGNPKYLKQSPVKIHLYNLIVRAINKGYYLYDHLRGDETYKTGWSDGFQYVNNRCVRNKCMSSKIKHCFIKLKTLIG
;
A
#
# COMPACT_ATOMS: atom_id res chain seq x y z
N MET A 1 -21.94 18.60 7.80
CA MET A 1 -21.09 19.78 7.52
C MET A 1 -19.73 19.57 8.16
N TRP A 2 -18.67 19.76 7.36
CA TRP A 2 -17.27 19.60 7.75
C TRP A 2 -16.53 20.94 7.67
N LYS A 3 -15.63 21.19 8.60
CA LYS A 3 -14.73 22.33 8.59
C LYS A 3 -13.34 21.80 8.21
N PHE A 4 -12.78 22.30 7.10
CA PHE A 4 -11.47 21.85 6.61
C PHE A 4 -10.39 22.89 6.90
N ASN A 5 -9.24 22.41 7.38
CA ASN A 5 -7.97 23.10 7.44
C ASN A 5 -7.00 22.37 6.50
N ILE A 6 -6.48 23.05 5.47
CA ILE A 6 -5.61 22.46 4.44
C ILE A 6 -4.22 23.04 4.56
N ILE A 7 -3.23 22.19 4.83
CA ILE A 7 -1.82 22.57 4.91
C ILE A 7 -1.20 22.43 3.53
N GLN A 8 -0.62 23.53 3.02
CA GLN A 8 -0.02 23.64 1.69
C GLN A 8 1.48 23.98 1.74
N ASN A 9 2.12 23.81 2.88
CA ASN A 9 3.53 24.10 3.07
C ASN A 9 4.24 22.84 3.64
N TRP A 10 5.26 22.36 2.92
CA TRP A 10 6.03 21.18 3.33
C TRP A 10 6.69 21.35 4.70
N ASN A 11 7.19 22.55 5.03
CA ASN A 11 7.83 22.78 6.32
C ASN A 11 6.84 22.55 7.46
N CYS A 12 5.61 23.07 7.35
CA CYS A 12 4.57 22.85 8.37
C CYS A 12 4.14 21.39 8.50
N ILE A 13 4.21 20.62 7.41
CA ILE A 13 3.84 19.20 7.43
C ILE A 13 4.85 18.39 8.24
N TRP A 14 6.14 18.72 8.16
CA TRP A 14 7.20 17.99 8.83
C TRP A 14 7.54 18.55 10.21
N GLU A 15 6.80 19.57 10.70
CA GLU A 15 6.93 20.02 12.08
C GLU A 15 6.53 18.92 13.07
N LYS A 16 7.29 18.81 14.16
CA LYS A 16 7.06 17.77 15.18
C LYS A 16 5.62 17.73 15.67
N ASN A 17 5.04 18.87 16.02
CA ASN A 17 3.68 18.95 16.53
C ASN A 17 2.63 18.41 15.52
N HIS A 18 2.85 18.63 14.22
CA HIS A 18 1.98 18.11 13.18
C HIS A 18 2.14 16.59 13.04
N ILE A 19 3.38 16.10 13.04
CA ILE A 19 3.68 14.65 12.99
C ILE A 19 3.11 13.93 14.21
N ASP A 20 3.24 14.49 15.41
CA ASP A 20 2.71 13.90 16.64
C ASP A 20 1.17 13.78 16.56
N LYS A 21 0.46 14.83 16.15
CA LYS A 21 -0.98 14.83 15.92
C LYS A 21 -1.42 13.81 14.88
N TRP A 22 -0.65 13.70 13.78
CA TRP A 22 -0.90 12.72 12.72
C TRP A 22 -0.72 11.30 13.22
N ASN A 23 0.39 11.01 13.93
CA ASN A 23 0.64 9.70 14.53
C ASN A 23 -0.44 9.31 15.55
N GLU A 24 -0.94 10.28 16.34
CA GLU A 24 -2.02 10.03 17.28
C GLU A 24 -3.30 9.59 16.55
N LEU A 25 -3.71 10.34 15.53
CA LEU A 25 -4.89 9.97 14.74
C LEU A 25 -4.68 8.65 13.98
N LEU A 26 -3.50 8.41 13.41
CA LEU A 26 -3.18 7.16 12.72
C LEU A 26 -3.31 5.95 13.66
N LYS A 27 -2.92 6.10 14.94
CA LYS A 27 -3.06 5.02 15.93
C LYS A 27 -4.49 4.79 16.38
N GLN A 28 -5.32 5.84 16.42
CA GLN A 28 -6.69 5.77 16.93
C GLN A 28 -7.71 5.43 15.84
N SER A 29 -7.38 5.72 14.58
CA SER A 29 -8.31 5.61 13.47
C SER A 29 -8.72 4.17 13.17
N PRO A 30 -10.03 3.86 13.12
CA PRO A 30 -10.53 2.56 12.69
C PRO A 30 -10.32 2.30 11.18
N THR A 31 -10.02 3.34 10.41
CA THR A 31 -9.69 3.25 8.98
C THR A 31 -8.18 3.27 8.73
N SER A 32 -7.38 3.10 9.81
CA SER A 32 -5.93 3.12 9.74
C SER A 32 -5.35 2.07 8.79
N HIS A 33 -4.23 2.41 8.18
CA HIS A 33 -3.40 1.51 7.39
C HIS A 33 -1.96 2.02 7.38
N VAL A 34 -1.02 1.14 7.09
CA VAL A 34 0.41 1.46 7.14
C VAL A 34 0.84 2.56 6.18
N PHE A 35 0.19 2.67 5.02
CA PHE A 35 0.64 3.56 3.93
C PHE A 35 0.56 5.06 4.26
N TYR A 36 -0.17 5.43 5.31
CA TYR A 36 -0.13 6.79 5.85
C TYR A 36 0.73 6.91 7.11
N HIS A 37 1.62 5.93 7.36
CA HIS A 37 2.68 6.13 8.34
C HIS A 37 3.61 7.27 7.89
N PRO A 38 3.94 8.27 8.75
CA PRO A 38 4.71 9.44 8.34
C PRO A 38 6.02 9.11 7.62
N LEU A 39 6.73 8.06 8.05
CA LEU A 39 7.94 7.58 7.38
C LEU A 39 7.68 7.17 5.93
N LEU A 40 6.64 6.37 5.67
CA LEU A 40 6.32 5.91 4.30
C LEU A 40 5.88 7.07 3.42
N VAL A 41 5.09 8.00 3.96
CA VAL A 41 4.70 9.23 3.27
C VAL A 41 5.93 10.07 2.94
N GLN A 42 6.88 10.21 3.86
CA GLN A 42 8.12 10.97 3.64
C GLN A 42 8.99 10.33 2.56
N ILE A 43 9.15 9.00 2.57
CA ILE A 43 9.90 8.27 1.54
C ILE A 43 9.28 8.51 0.16
N TRP A 44 7.96 8.37 0.05
CA TRP A 44 7.25 8.61 -1.21
C TRP A 44 7.40 10.06 -1.69
N VAL A 45 7.20 11.04 -0.80
CA VAL A 45 7.34 12.47 -1.11
C VAL A 45 8.77 12.78 -1.56
N ASN A 46 9.79 12.33 -0.84
CA ASN A 46 11.19 12.56 -1.19
C ASN A 46 11.56 11.98 -2.55
N THR A 47 10.98 10.83 -2.90
CA THR A 47 11.18 10.18 -4.19
C THR A 47 10.52 10.96 -5.33
N TYR A 48 9.27 11.38 -5.15
CA TYR A 48 8.47 11.95 -6.23
C TYR A 48 8.57 13.48 -6.35
N MET A 49 8.94 14.19 -5.29
CA MET A 49 9.08 15.64 -5.32
C MET A 49 10.03 16.15 -6.44
N PRO A 50 11.25 15.60 -6.59
CA PRO A 50 12.13 16.02 -7.67
C PRO A 50 11.62 15.62 -9.07
N LEU A 51 10.81 14.57 -9.16
CA LEU A 51 10.30 14.07 -10.44
C LEU A 51 9.02 14.77 -10.90
N ARG A 52 8.21 15.28 -9.98
CA ARG A 52 6.83 15.73 -10.25
C ARG A 52 6.50 17.12 -9.75
N ASN A 53 7.41 17.83 -9.10
CA ASN A 53 7.18 19.14 -8.52
C ASN A 53 5.88 19.16 -7.68
N LEU A 54 5.83 18.30 -6.66
CA LEU A 54 4.65 18.11 -5.84
C LEU A 54 4.34 19.33 -4.99
N ALA A 55 3.06 19.71 -4.92
CA ALA A 55 2.57 20.69 -3.95
C ALA A 55 1.64 19.98 -2.94
N PRO A 56 1.84 20.17 -1.63
CA PRO A 56 1.05 19.48 -0.62
C PRO A 56 -0.37 20.02 -0.51
N ILE A 57 -1.32 19.12 -0.27
CA ILE A 57 -2.72 19.41 0.05
C ILE A 57 -3.11 18.47 1.20
N PHE A 58 -2.57 18.71 2.41
CA PHE A 58 -2.85 17.85 3.56
C PHE A 58 -4.11 18.34 4.25
N VAL A 59 -5.16 17.55 4.14
CA VAL A 59 -6.50 17.91 4.59
C VAL A 59 -6.73 17.40 6.01
N TRP A 60 -6.96 18.32 6.93
CA TRP A 60 -7.55 18.05 8.22
C TRP A 60 -9.01 18.50 8.20
N GLY A 61 -9.92 17.66 8.68
CA GLY A 61 -11.34 18.00 8.76
C GLY A 61 -11.90 17.71 10.15
N GLU A 62 -12.93 18.47 10.52
CA GLU A 62 -13.69 18.23 11.74
C GLU A 62 -15.18 18.39 11.42
N SER A 63 -15.97 17.37 11.79
CA SER A 63 -17.43 17.39 11.62
C SER A 63 -18.09 18.23 12.73
N LEU A 64 -19.34 18.65 12.52
CA LEU A 64 -20.13 19.32 13.57
C LEU A 64 -20.32 18.46 14.82
N LYS A 65 -20.14 17.14 14.73
CA LYS A 65 -20.24 16.20 15.85
C LYS A 65 -18.89 15.93 16.53
N GLY A 66 -17.82 16.56 16.05
CA GLY A 66 -16.48 16.40 16.61
C GLY A 66 -15.66 15.26 16.01
N ASN A 67 -16.19 14.49 15.05
CA ASN A 67 -15.38 13.49 14.35
C ASN A 67 -14.29 14.18 13.53
N LYS A 68 -13.07 13.71 13.65
CA LYS A 68 -11.89 14.26 12.96
C LYS A 68 -11.47 13.38 11.82
N VAL A 69 -10.86 13.98 10.80
CA VAL A 69 -10.34 13.25 9.64
C VAL A 69 -9.02 13.85 9.16
N PHE A 70 -8.16 12.99 8.65
CA PHE A 70 -6.93 13.38 7.96
C PHE A 70 -6.81 12.65 6.63
N LEU A 71 -6.49 13.38 5.56
CA LEU A 71 -6.27 12.84 4.24
C LEU A 71 -5.10 13.58 3.56
N PRO A 72 -3.93 12.93 3.40
CA PRO A 72 -2.79 13.53 2.74
C PRO A 72 -2.91 13.41 1.22
N LEU A 73 -3.10 14.54 0.55
CA LEU A 73 -3.16 14.66 -0.90
C LEU A 73 -1.99 15.52 -1.41
N VAL A 74 -1.72 15.42 -2.70
CA VAL A 74 -0.80 16.30 -3.41
C VAL A 74 -1.37 16.75 -4.75
N LEU A 75 -1.03 17.96 -5.17
CA LEU A 75 -1.14 18.39 -6.55
C LEU A 75 0.15 17.99 -7.27
N TRP A 76 0.04 17.21 -8.34
CA TRP A 76 1.17 16.83 -9.14
C TRP A 76 0.96 17.09 -10.63
N LYS A 77 2.04 17.24 -11.37
CA LYS A 77 2.03 17.22 -12.82
C LYS A 77 2.22 15.79 -13.30
N LYS A 78 1.38 15.32 -14.22
CA LYS A 78 1.56 14.01 -14.85
C LYS A 78 2.91 13.96 -15.59
N ASN A 79 3.32 12.81 -16.09
CA ASN A 79 4.57 12.63 -16.81
C ASN A 79 4.69 13.64 -17.98
N TRP A 80 5.87 13.78 -18.60
CA TRP A 80 6.14 14.79 -19.61
C TRP A 80 5.13 14.85 -20.78
N LYS A 81 4.57 13.71 -21.20
CA LYS A 81 3.55 13.68 -22.27
C LYS A 81 2.24 14.37 -21.85
N ASN A 82 1.97 14.40 -20.55
CA ASN A 82 0.78 15.00 -19.95
C ASN A 82 1.16 16.03 -18.88
N ALA A 83 2.37 16.61 -18.95
CA ALA A 83 2.88 17.55 -17.94
C ALA A 83 2.05 18.82 -17.75
N PHE A 84 1.22 19.17 -18.75
CA PHE A 84 0.29 20.28 -18.68
C PHE A 84 -1.00 19.94 -17.88
N ILE A 85 -1.24 18.67 -17.53
CA ILE A 85 -2.35 18.25 -16.65
C ILE A 85 -1.89 18.28 -15.21
N HIS A 86 -2.57 19.08 -14.40
CA HIS A 86 -2.41 19.10 -12.96
C HIS A 86 -3.48 18.20 -12.33
N THR A 87 -3.06 17.24 -11.53
CA THR A 87 -3.98 16.28 -10.89
C THR A 87 -3.79 16.30 -9.39
N ILE A 88 -4.88 16.41 -8.63
CA ILE A 88 -4.86 16.13 -7.20
C ILE A 88 -4.99 14.63 -7.01
N ILE A 89 -4.04 14.02 -6.28
CA ILE A 89 -3.99 12.58 -6.01
C ILE A 89 -3.69 12.34 -4.53
N PRO A 90 -4.05 11.17 -3.98
CA PRO A 90 -3.56 10.77 -2.67
C PRO A 90 -2.05 10.53 -2.70
N ILE A 91 -1.39 10.78 -1.57
CA ILE A 91 0.01 10.38 -1.39
C ILE A 91 0.12 8.86 -1.43
N GLY A 92 1.18 8.35 -2.05
CA GLY A 92 1.33 6.93 -2.30
C GLY A 92 0.76 6.47 -3.64
N TYR A 93 0.12 7.37 -4.39
CA TYR A 93 -0.45 7.05 -5.70
C TYR A 93 0.47 6.19 -6.54
N SER A 94 -0.05 5.05 -6.99
CA SER A 94 0.61 4.07 -7.83
C SER A 94 1.68 3.16 -7.17
N ASP A 95 2.06 3.40 -5.93
CA ASP A 95 3.04 2.59 -5.20
C ASP A 95 2.44 1.95 -3.94
N TYR A 96 1.46 2.62 -3.31
CA TYR A 96 0.74 2.10 -2.16
C TYR A 96 -0.68 1.71 -2.54
N ASP A 97 -1.19 0.68 -1.86
CA ASP A 97 -2.46 0.07 -2.23
C ASP A 97 -3.68 0.79 -1.63
N TYR A 98 -3.55 1.38 -0.43
CA TYR A 98 -4.66 2.01 0.28
C TYR A 98 -4.43 3.49 0.51
N HIS A 99 -5.50 4.27 0.34
CA HIS A 99 -5.47 5.72 0.50
C HIS A 99 -6.68 6.23 1.31
N ASP A 100 -7.19 5.44 2.23
CA ASP A 100 -8.36 5.78 3.02
C ASP A 100 -8.13 7.01 3.89
N PRO A 101 -9.13 7.89 4.05
CA PRO A 101 -9.06 8.93 5.05
C PRO A 101 -8.95 8.32 6.45
N LEU A 102 -8.09 8.87 7.28
CA LEU A 102 -7.99 8.48 8.68
C LEU A 102 -9.10 9.20 9.46
N PHE A 103 -10.20 8.53 9.72
CA PHE A 103 -11.27 9.07 10.58
C PHE A 103 -10.99 8.71 12.05
N LEU A 104 -11.29 9.62 12.98
CA LEU A 104 -11.18 9.33 14.42
C LEU A 104 -12.21 8.28 14.85
N GLU A 105 -13.40 8.32 14.26
CA GLU A 105 -14.48 7.37 14.46
C GLU A 105 -15.06 6.96 13.11
N HIS A 106 -15.62 5.76 12.99
CA HIS A 106 -16.33 5.37 11.78
C HIS A 106 -17.41 6.39 11.43
N PRO A 107 -17.34 7.07 10.28
CA PRO A 107 -18.36 8.01 9.89
C PRO A 107 -19.66 7.28 9.57
N THR A 108 -20.80 7.87 9.93
CA THR A 108 -22.08 7.43 9.40
C THR A 108 -22.16 7.71 7.89
N ASP A 109 -23.05 7.01 7.16
CA ASP A 109 -23.21 7.23 5.71
C ASP A 109 -23.50 8.71 5.37
N LYS A 110 -24.27 9.39 6.21
CA LYS A 110 -24.56 10.82 6.06
C LYS A 110 -23.32 11.69 6.26
N GLU A 111 -22.50 11.38 7.25
CA GLU A 111 -21.23 12.10 7.48
C GLU A 111 -20.25 11.85 6.35
N LEU A 112 -20.16 10.62 5.85
CA LEU A 112 -19.30 10.24 4.76
C LEU A 112 -19.71 10.92 3.43
N SER A 113 -21.04 10.97 3.14
CA SER A 113 -21.57 11.71 2.00
C SER A 113 -21.20 13.20 2.06
N SER A 114 -21.53 13.84 3.20
CA SER A 114 -21.21 15.24 3.45
C SER A 114 -19.69 15.52 3.35
N PHE A 115 -18.85 14.61 3.89
CA PHE A 115 -17.40 14.71 3.80
C PHE A 115 -16.92 14.78 2.35
N TRP A 116 -17.30 13.81 1.52
CA TRP A 116 -16.84 13.76 0.15
C TRP A 116 -17.39 14.89 -0.72
N GLU A 117 -18.64 15.26 -0.55
CA GLU A 117 -19.25 16.38 -1.28
C GLU A 117 -18.54 17.71 -0.98
N GLU A 118 -18.39 18.03 0.31
CA GLU A 118 -17.77 19.27 0.77
C GLU A 118 -16.27 19.30 0.48
N LEU A 119 -15.55 18.17 0.65
CA LEU A 119 -14.15 18.07 0.31
C LEU A 119 -13.90 18.29 -1.19
N ILE A 120 -14.65 17.61 -2.05
CA ILE A 120 -14.51 17.75 -3.51
C ILE A 120 -14.83 19.18 -3.94
N ALA A 121 -15.85 19.82 -3.36
CA ALA A 121 -16.15 21.23 -3.61
C ALA A 121 -14.96 22.12 -3.22
N LYS A 122 -14.33 21.85 -2.07
CA LYS A 122 -13.13 22.58 -1.62
C LYS A 122 -11.93 22.30 -2.52
N LEU A 123 -11.68 21.06 -2.92
CA LEU A 123 -10.56 20.70 -3.80
C LEU A 123 -10.69 21.31 -5.21
N ARG A 124 -11.90 21.54 -5.70
CA ARG A 124 -12.14 22.25 -6.97
C ARG A 124 -11.68 23.70 -6.97
N THR A 125 -11.46 24.32 -5.81
CA THR A 125 -10.91 25.68 -5.73
C THR A 125 -9.41 25.74 -6.02
N PHE A 126 -8.72 24.58 -6.02
CA PHE A 126 -7.32 24.48 -6.39
C PHE A 126 -7.16 24.53 -7.93
N ASN A 127 -6.02 25.02 -8.39
CA ASN A 127 -5.68 25.05 -9.81
C ASN A 127 -5.31 23.64 -10.32
N ALA A 128 -6.28 22.73 -10.31
CA ALA A 128 -6.15 21.36 -10.79
C ALA A 128 -7.10 21.11 -11.96
N ASP A 129 -6.67 20.33 -12.93
CA ASP A 129 -7.49 19.91 -14.08
C ASP A 129 -8.38 18.72 -13.72
N GLU A 130 -7.93 17.88 -12.77
CA GLU A 130 -8.71 16.75 -12.26
C GLU A 130 -8.33 16.42 -10.81
N ILE A 131 -9.25 15.75 -10.12
CA ILE A 131 -9.05 15.11 -8.83
C ILE A 131 -9.20 13.60 -9.08
N LEU A 132 -8.17 12.83 -8.81
CA LEU A 132 -8.15 11.38 -8.99
C LEU A 132 -7.93 10.70 -7.63
N LEU A 133 -9.01 10.22 -7.07
CA LEU A 133 -9.03 9.47 -5.81
C LEU A 133 -8.99 7.98 -6.14
N THR A 134 -7.96 7.27 -5.73
CA THR A 134 -7.74 5.84 -6.01
C THR A 134 -7.40 5.08 -4.75
N GLY A 135 -7.72 3.78 -4.70
CA GLY A 135 -7.30 2.91 -3.60
C GLY A 135 -8.09 3.10 -2.30
N PHE A 136 -9.35 3.52 -2.36
CA PHE A 136 -10.22 3.70 -1.20
C PHE A 136 -10.99 2.40 -0.92
N ARG A 137 -10.77 1.81 0.24
CA ARG A 137 -11.42 0.55 0.65
C ARG A 137 -12.91 0.75 0.90
N ASP A 138 -13.65 -0.36 0.87
CA ASP A 138 -15.06 -0.39 1.25
C ASP A 138 -15.26 0.24 2.65
N GLY A 139 -16.34 1.03 2.81
CA GLY A 139 -16.61 1.78 4.05
C GLY A 139 -15.95 3.17 4.14
N CYS A 140 -14.98 3.50 3.28
CA CYS A 140 -14.34 4.82 3.24
C CYS A 140 -14.90 5.74 2.14
N HIS A 141 -15.85 5.27 1.38
CA HIS A 141 -16.57 6.02 0.33
C HIS A 141 -18.07 5.72 0.36
N ILE A 142 -18.85 6.59 -0.28
CA ILE A 142 -20.30 6.36 -0.47
C ILE A 142 -20.54 5.41 -1.65
N LYS A 143 -21.52 4.52 -1.51
CA LYS A 143 -21.96 3.64 -2.59
C LYS A 143 -22.87 4.42 -3.55
N ASP A 144 -22.26 5.19 -4.45
CA ASP A 144 -22.95 5.93 -5.51
C ASP A 144 -22.28 5.69 -6.88
N ASN A 145 -22.90 6.20 -7.95
CA ASN A 145 -22.40 6.03 -9.31
C ASN A 145 -21.11 6.85 -9.63
N HIS A 146 -20.57 7.58 -8.66
CA HIS A 146 -19.34 8.35 -8.83
C HIS A 146 -18.08 7.57 -8.45
N TRP A 147 -18.24 6.50 -7.69
CA TRP A 147 -17.17 5.59 -7.33
C TRP A 147 -17.22 4.34 -8.20
N THR A 148 -16.07 3.93 -8.67
CA THR A 148 -15.93 2.73 -9.50
C THR A 148 -15.12 1.71 -8.72
N GLN A 149 -15.69 0.53 -8.51
CA GLN A 149 -14.96 -0.60 -7.93
C GLN A 149 -13.77 -0.96 -8.82
N ASP A 150 -12.64 -1.20 -8.20
CA ASP A 150 -11.39 -1.57 -8.85
C ASP A 150 -10.97 -2.98 -8.40
N GLU A 151 -9.79 -3.13 -7.83
CA GLU A 151 -9.23 -4.44 -7.50
C GLU A 151 -9.72 -4.99 -6.17
N ILE A 152 -9.73 -6.31 -6.08
CA ILE A 152 -9.97 -7.06 -4.84
C ILE A 152 -8.71 -7.05 -3.97
N CYS A 153 -8.91 -7.03 -2.66
CA CYS A 153 -7.86 -7.10 -1.64
C CYS A 153 -8.16 -8.29 -0.72
N PRO A 154 -7.61 -9.48 -1.00
CA PRO A 154 -7.80 -10.67 -0.17
C PRO A 154 -7.09 -10.54 1.17
N SER A 155 -7.67 -11.13 2.22
CA SER A 155 -7.10 -11.12 3.57
C SER A 155 -7.35 -12.43 4.29
N LEU A 156 -6.56 -12.69 5.34
CA LEU A 156 -6.72 -13.83 6.24
C LEU A 156 -6.86 -13.31 7.68
N ASP A 157 -7.97 -13.64 8.30
CA ASP A 157 -8.23 -13.36 9.72
C ASP A 157 -7.38 -14.32 10.58
N LEU A 158 -6.32 -13.78 11.18
CA LEU A 158 -5.38 -14.55 11.99
C LEU A 158 -5.90 -14.87 13.38
N THR A 159 -6.97 -14.22 13.85
CA THR A 159 -7.54 -14.49 15.19
C THR A 159 -8.13 -15.89 15.32
N LYS A 160 -8.34 -16.56 14.18
CA LYS A 160 -8.84 -17.95 14.09
C LYS A 160 -7.78 -18.99 14.40
N PHE A 161 -6.50 -18.62 14.47
CA PHE A 161 -5.38 -19.54 14.59
C PHE A 161 -4.57 -19.24 15.85
N SER A 162 -4.32 -20.26 16.65
CA SER A 162 -3.45 -20.19 17.83
C SER A 162 -2.09 -20.86 17.57
N SER A 163 -1.98 -21.61 16.47
CA SER A 163 -0.80 -22.39 16.14
C SER A 163 -0.62 -22.57 14.62
N GLU A 164 0.55 -23.04 14.23
CA GLU A 164 0.85 -23.51 12.87
C GLU A 164 -0.07 -24.68 12.45
N ASP A 165 -0.40 -25.59 13.37
CA ASP A 165 -1.28 -26.72 13.10
C ASP A 165 -2.72 -26.28 12.79
N ASP A 166 -3.21 -25.24 13.46
CA ASP A 166 -4.53 -24.66 13.17
C ASP A 166 -4.54 -24.09 11.75
N LEU A 167 -3.51 -23.32 11.38
CA LEU A 167 -3.35 -22.78 10.04
C LEU A 167 -3.28 -23.90 8.99
N MET A 168 -2.48 -24.94 9.24
CA MET A 168 -2.38 -26.07 8.31
C MET A 168 -3.70 -26.83 8.18
N SER A 169 -4.50 -26.90 9.24
CA SER A 169 -5.82 -27.54 9.22
C SER A 169 -6.85 -26.73 8.43
N PHE A 170 -6.74 -25.40 8.45
CA PHE A 170 -7.58 -24.50 7.68
C PHE A 170 -7.36 -24.67 6.17
N PHE A 171 -6.12 -24.88 5.71
CA PHE A 171 -5.84 -25.01 4.29
C PHE A 171 -6.50 -26.24 3.68
N GLY A 172 -7.09 -26.10 2.50
CA GLY A 172 -7.60 -27.21 1.71
C GLY A 172 -6.52 -28.26 1.44
N THR A 173 -6.93 -29.52 1.31
CA THR A 173 -6.05 -30.71 1.18
C THR A 173 -4.97 -30.52 0.11
N LYS A 174 -5.30 -29.90 -1.02
CA LYS A 174 -4.37 -29.64 -2.14
C LYS A 174 -3.26 -28.68 -1.72
N LEU A 175 -3.59 -27.54 -1.10
CA LEU A 175 -2.61 -26.52 -0.69
C LEU A 175 -1.74 -27.08 0.44
N ARG A 176 -2.34 -27.69 1.45
CA ARG A 176 -1.63 -28.33 2.57
C ARG A 176 -0.63 -29.39 2.09
N GLY A 177 -1.07 -30.29 1.20
CA GLY A 177 -0.21 -31.31 0.62
C GLY A 177 0.93 -30.72 -0.23
N ASP A 178 0.66 -29.62 -0.93
CA ASP A 178 1.67 -28.93 -1.74
C ASP A 178 2.72 -28.24 -0.87
N ILE A 179 2.32 -27.53 0.20
CA ILE A 179 3.25 -26.91 1.15
C ILE A 179 4.21 -27.95 1.71
N ARG A 180 3.67 -29.05 2.29
CA ARG A 180 4.48 -30.14 2.88
C ARG A 180 5.43 -30.76 1.84
N ARG A 181 4.97 -30.97 0.62
CA ARG A 181 5.78 -31.53 -0.46
C ARG A 181 6.93 -30.60 -0.84
N GLN A 182 6.68 -29.28 -0.94
CA GLN A 182 7.72 -28.35 -1.35
C GLN A 182 8.75 -28.14 -0.22
N ILE A 183 8.33 -28.07 1.03
CA ILE A 183 9.25 -28.04 2.18
C ILE A 183 10.18 -29.23 2.12
N ARG A 184 9.64 -30.46 2.06
CA ARG A 184 10.46 -31.68 1.97
C ARG A 184 11.44 -31.65 0.80
N ARG A 185 11.01 -31.22 -0.39
CA ARG A 185 11.89 -31.12 -1.58
C ARG A 185 13.03 -30.14 -1.40
N LEU A 186 12.80 -29.04 -0.68
CA LEU A 186 13.87 -28.11 -0.36
C LEU A 186 14.81 -28.68 0.69
N GLU A 187 14.27 -29.32 1.72
CA GLU A 187 15.05 -30.00 2.78
C GLU A 187 15.91 -31.16 2.24
N GLU A 188 15.46 -31.86 1.19
CA GLU A 188 16.26 -32.87 0.48
C GLU A 188 17.49 -32.26 -0.23
N ILE A 189 17.46 -30.96 -0.56
CA ILE A 189 18.56 -30.23 -1.19
C ILE A 189 19.50 -29.64 -0.12
N GLY A 190 18.95 -29.21 1.03
CA GLY A 190 19.74 -28.57 2.07
C GLY A 190 18.93 -28.01 3.22
N SER A 191 19.61 -27.28 4.10
CA SER A 191 19.02 -26.66 5.28
C SER A 191 18.23 -25.40 4.91
N LEU A 192 16.93 -25.38 5.29
CA LEU A 192 16.09 -24.19 5.15
C LEU A 192 16.19 -23.29 6.39
N LYS A 193 16.28 -21.98 6.16
CA LYS A 193 16.26 -20.98 7.23
C LYS A 193 15.45 -19.77 6.81
N PHE A 194 14.46 -19.38 7.62
CA PHE A 194 13.75 -18.12 7.49
C PHE A 194 14.51 -17.05 8.30
N VAL A 195 14.85 -15.92 7.67
CA VAL A 195 15.62 -14.83 8.26
C VAL A 195 14.88 -13.52 8.09
N GLU A 196 14.79 -12.75 9.16
CA GLU A 196 14.29 -11.39 9.18
C GLU A 196 15.43 -10.44 9.49
N TYR A 197 15.44 -9.27 8.87
CA TYR A 197 16.44 -8.26 9.14
C TYR A 197 15.80 -7.09 9.88
N SER A 198 16.36 -6.77 11.05
CA SER A 198 15.88 -5.69 11.92
C SER A 198 16.39 -4.32 11.48
N SER A 199 17.41 -4.29 10.62
CA SER A 199 17.97 -3.06 10.06
C SER A 199 18.66 -3.32 8.72
N VAL A 200 18.86 -2.27 7.93
CA VAL A 200 19.56 -2.40 6.64
C VAL A 200 21.01 -2.89 6.80
N GLN A 201 21.67 -2.57 7.93
CA GLN A 201 23.04 -2.98 8.22
C GLN A 201 23.19 -4.50 8.40
N GLU A 202 22.12 -5.19 8.77
CA GLU A 202 22.09 -6.65 8.92
C GLU A 202 21.91 -7.39 7.60
N ILE A 203 21.45 -6.68 6.55
CA ILE A 203 21.22 -7.29 5.24
C ILE A 203 22.58 -7.53 4.56
N PRO A 204 22.93 -8.80 4.26
CA PRO A 204 24.18 -9.08 3.58
C PRO A 204 24.27 -8.38 2.22
N THR A 205 25.48 -7.97 1.86
CA THR A 205 25.75 -7.31 0.58
C THR A 205 25.26 -8.16 -0.58
N GLY A 206 24.55 -7.55 -1.52
CA GLY A 206 24.00 -8.19 -2.71
C GLY A 206 22.65 -8.89 -2.53
N VAL A 207 22.18 -9.09 -1.30
CA VAL A 207 20.87 -9.77 -1.05
C VAL A 207 19.69 -8.92 -1.53
N PHE A 208 19.74 -7.62 -1.26
CA PHE A 208 18.70 -6.70 -1.70
C PHE A 208 18.71 -6.50 -3.22
N GLU A 209 19.89 -6.40 -3.82
CA GLU A 209 20.05 -6.31 -5.28
C GLU A 209 19.49 -7.56 -5.99
N GLN A 210 19.76 -8.75 -5.45
CA GLN A 210 19.19 -10.01 -5.97
C GLN A 210 17.66 -10.03 -5.88
N PHE A 211 17.09 -9.54 -4.77
CA PHE A 211 15.65 -9.37 -4.62
C PHE A 211 15.09 -8.43 -5.70
N MET A 212 15.68 -7.25 -5.87
CA MET A 212 15.24 -6.26 -6.85
C MET A 212 15.29 -6.79 -8.27
N ASP A 213 16.38 -7.47 -8.64
CA ASP A 213 16.54 -8.12 -9.94
C ASP A 213 15.47 -9.19 -10.20
N ALA A 214 15.22 -10.06 -9.22
CA ALA A 214 14.23 -11.11 -9.34
C ALA A 214 12.81 -10.54 -9.46
N HIS A 215 12.49 -9.51 -8.66
CA HIS A 215 11.20 -8.86 -8.69
C HIS A 215 10.99 -8.07 -9.99
N CYS A 216 11.98 -7.28 -10.42
CA CYS A 216 11.91 -6.47 -11.64
C CYS A 216 11.68 -7.32 -12.89
N LYS A 217 12.33 -8.49 -12.98
CA LYS A 217 12.13 -9.43 -14.10
C LYS A 217 10.69 -9.92 -14.20
N LYS A 218 10.03 -10.13 -13.06
CA LYS A 218 8.64 -10.57 -13.02
C LYS A 218 7.65 -9.42 -13.19
N TRP A 219 7.95 -8.25 -12.61
CA TRP A 219 7.07 -7.09 -12.51
C TRP A 219 7.74 -5.79 -13.00
N PRO A 220 8.16 -5.70 -14.27
CA PRO A 220 8.93 -4.54 -14.76
C PRO A 220 8.15 -3.23 -14.70
N LYS A 221 6.81 -3.28 -14.69
CA LYS A 221 5.95 -2.09 -14.61
C LYS A 221 5.74 -1.57 -13.19
N ALA A 222 6.17 -2.29 -12.16
CA ALA A 222 6.07 -1.85 -10.77
C ALA A 222 7.06 -0.73 -10.41
N TYR A 223 8.11 -0.55 -11.23
CA TYR A 223 9.18 0.43 -10.97
C TYR A 223 8.88 1.76 -11.68
N LYS A 224 8.24 2.67 -10.97
CA LYS A 224 7.78 3.95 -11.53
C LYS A 224 8.70 5.12 -11.18
N ALA A 225 9.43 5.00 -10.09
CA ALA A 225 10.40 5.99 -9.64
C ALA A 225 11.72 5.33 -9.25
N PRO A 226 12.86 5.90 -9.64
CA PRO A 226 14.16 5.40 -9.24
C PRO A 226 14.32 5.52 -7.71
N ASN A 227 15.05 4.59 -7.12
CA ASN A 227 15.42 4.55 -5.70
C ASN A 227 14.28 4.43 -4.67
N PHE A 228 13.01 4.37 -5.07
CA PHE A 228 11.90 4.26 -4.12
C PHE A 228 12.04 3.06 -3.20
N HIS A 229 12.27 1.88 -3.75
CA HIS A 229 12.39 0.64 -2.98
C HIS A 229 13.70 0.57 -2.17
N ASN A 230 14.78 1.19 -2.66
CA ASN A 230 16.02 1.34 -1.91
C ASN A 230 15.78 2.16 -0.64
N LEU A 231 15.10 3.31 -0.74
CA LEU A 231 14.76 4.14 0.40
C LEU A 231 13.85 3.41 1.40
N LEU A 232 12.93 2.55 0.93
CA LEU A 232 12.14 1.71 1.83
C LEU A 232 13.04 0.79 2.66
N VAL A 233 13.93 0.03 2.03
CA VAL A 233 14.80 -0.92 2.74
C VAL A 233 15.85 -0.21 3.59
N GLU A 234 16.42 0.91 3.13
CA GLU A 234 17.31 1.75 3.93
C GLU A 234 16.67 2.29 5.22
N SER A 235 15.34 2.42 5.20
CA SER A 235 14.54 2.86 6.35
C SER A 235 14.04 1.71 7.22
N CYS A 236 14.42 0.47 6.93
CA CYS A 236 14.09 -0.68 7.76
C CYS A 236 14.69 -0.54 9.16
N SER A 237 13.86 -0.73 10.18
CA SER A 237 14.28 -0.66 11.59
C SER A 237 13.41 -1.55 12.46
N THR A 238 13.95 -2.01 13.59
CA THR A 238 13.34 -3.00 14.51
C THR A 238 11.88 -2.71 14.89
N ASN A 239 11.53 -1.44 15.03
CA ASN A 239 10.18 -1.01 15.42
C ASN A 239 9.50 -0.16 14.33
N GLY A 240 10.04 -0.17 13.12
CA GLY A 240 9.49 0.55 11.98
C GLY A 240 8.38 -0.23 11.28
N PRO A 241 7.67 0.43 10.37
CA PRO A 241 6.59 -0.21 9.62
C PRO A 241 7.08 -1.11 8.47
N ILE A 242 8.38 -1.14 8.18
CA ILE A 242 8.96 -1.83 7.02
C ILE A 242 9.57 -3.14 7.49
N HIS A 243 9.24 -4.23 6.83
CA HIS A 243 9.72 -5.57 7.11
C HIS A 243 10.39 -6.18 5.87
N PHE A 244 11.63 -6.63 6.03
CA PHE A 244 12.35 -7.35 4.98
C PHE A 244 12.80 -8.71 5.48
N SER A 245 12.50 -9.77 4.72
CA SER A 245 12.82 -11.15 5.08
C SER A 245 13.25 -11.98 3.89
N VAL A 246 13.98 -13.04 4.18
CA VAL A 246 14.59 -13.93 3.21
C VAL A 246 14.41 -15.39 3.63
N LEU A 247 14.11 -16.27 2.68
CA LEU A 247 14.21 -17.71 2.83
C LEU A 247 15.55 -18.17 2.26
N LEU A 248 16.39 -18.74 3.09
CA LEU A 248 17.69 -19.29 2.72
C LEU A 248 17.63 -20.80 2.56
N LEU A 249 18.39 -21.34 1.61
CA LEU A 249 18.71 -22.75 1.43
C LEU A 249 20.22 -22.90 1.38
N ASN A 250 20.84 -23.54 2.38
CA ASN A 250 22.30 -23.62 2.53
C ASN A 250 22.97 -22.24 2.39
N ASP A 251 22.43 -21.23 3.09
CA ASP A 251 22.87 -19.83 3.07
C ASP A 251 22.70 -19.10 1.72
N GLU A 252 22.18 -19.75 0.67
CA GLU A 252 21.77 -19.09 -0.58
C GLU A 252 20.34 -18.55 -0.47
N ALA A 253 20.10 -17.30 -0.83
CA ALA A 253 18.76 -16.70 -0.83
C ALA A 253 17.90 -17.26 -1.97
N ILE A 254 16.78 -17.90 -1.62
CA ILE A 254 15.87 -18.56 -2.59
C ILE A 254 14.52 -17.85 -2.73
N ALA A 255 14.12 -17.07 -1.73
CA ALA A 255 12.95 -16.18 -1.81
C ALA A 255 13.15 -14.98 -0.90
N TRP A 256 12.53 -13.87 -1.27
CA TRP A 256 12.58 -12.60 -0.55
C TRP A 256 11.18 -12.02 -0.41
N HIS A 257 10.99 -11.22 0.61
CA HIS A 257 9.77 -10.43 0.77
C HIS A 257 10.07 -9.08 1.41
N LEU A 258 9.60 -8.01 0.77
CA LEU A 258 9.48 -6.68 1.36
C LEU A 258 8.00 -6.44 1.66
N GLY A 259 7.67 -6.22 2.92
CA GLY A 259 6.31 -5.99 3.40
C GLY A 259 6.24 -4.89 4.43
N PHE A 260 5.05 -4.74 5.02
CA PHE A 260 4.83 -3.75 6.06
C PHE A 260 4.10 -4.35 7.25
N GLU A 261 4.31 -3.74 8.41
CA GLU A 261 3.68 -4.11 9.68
C GLU A 261 3.10 -2.86 10.35
N TRP A 262 1.83 -2.93 10.73
CA TRP A 262 1.21 -1.83 11.45
C TRP A 262 0.05 -2.32 12.32
N GLN A 263 0.10 -2.00 13.62
CA GLN A 263 -0.99 -2.27 14.57
C GLN A 263 -1.60 -3.68 14.48
N GLY A 264 -0.75 -4.71 14.43
CA GLY A 264 -1.22 -6.10 14.38
C GLY A 264 -1.69 -6.57 13.00
N VAL A 265 -1.45 -5.79 11.95
CA VAL A 265 -1.68 -6.18 10.55
C VAL A 265 -0.34 -6.38 9.85
N TYR A 266 -0.22 -7.49 9.12
CA TYR A 266 0.88 -7.72 8.18
C TYR A 266 0.40 -7.47 6.76
N TYR A 267 1.13 -6.65 5.99
CA TYR A 267 0.83 -6.30 4.60
C TYR A 267 1.83 -6.98 3.67
N TYR A 268 1.33 -7.90 2.85
CA TYR A 268 2.14 -8.70 1.91
C TYR A 268 2.36 -7.96 0.59
N TYR A 269 3.47 -7.20 0.51
CA TYR A 269 3.67 -6.21 -0.54
C TYR A 269 4.44 -6.72 -1.76
N MET A 270 5.71 -7.08 -1.63
CA MET A 270 6.58 -7.44 -2.74
C MET A 270 7.28 -8.79 -2.53
N PRO A 271 6.75 -9.89 -3.03
CA PRO A 271 7.41 -11.18 -3.00
C PRO A 271 8.28 -11.40 -4.25
N ALA A 272 9.47 -12.00 -4.07
CA ALA A 272 10.30 -12.47 -5.16
C ALA A 272 10.88 -13.85 -4.89
N GLY A 273 11.18 -14.60 -5.95
CA GLY A 273 11.79 -15.92 -5.87
C GLY A 273 13.00 -16.03 -6.80
N ASN A 274 14.02 -16.74 -6.32
CA ASN A 274 15.21 -17.02 -7.11
C ASN A 274 14.84 -17.93 -8.30
N PRO A 275 15.11 -17.49 -9.55
CA PRO A 275 14.78 -18.26 -10.76
C PRO A 275 15.29 -19.69 -10.77
N LYS A 276 16.42 -19.96 -10.12
CA LYS A 276 17.03 -21.29 -10.00
C LYS A 276 16.14 -22.31 -9.27
N TYR A 277 15.31 -21.85 -8.32
CA TYR A 277 14.49 -22.69 -7.43
C TYR A 277 12.99 -22.60 -7.68
N LEU A 278 12.52 -21.98 -8.76
CA LEU A 278 11.08 -21.77 -9.01
C LEU A 278 10.27 -23.08 -9.05
N LYS A 279 10.87 -24.21 -9.46
CA LYS A 279 10.23 -25.52 -9.50
C LYS A 279 9.85 -26.03 -8.08
N GLN A 280 10.54 -25.58 -7.04
CA GLN A 280 10.30 -25.89 -5.64
C GLN A 280 9.38 -24.86 -4.97
N SER A 281 8.90 -23.86 -5.72
CA SER A 281 7.98 -22.82 -5.24
C SER A 281 8.42 -22.12 -3.94
N PRO A 282 9.67 -21.60 -3.84
CA PRO A 282 10.21 -21.08 -2.59
C PRO A 282 9.41 -19.87 -2.07
N VAL A 283 8.80 -19.05 -2.96
CA VAL A 283 7.94 -17.92 -2.57
C VAL A 283 6.70 -18.41 -1.80
N LYS A 284 6.15 -19.58 -2.15
CA LYS A 284 5.01 -20.17 -1.43
C LYS A 284 5.41 -20.57 -0.01
N ILE A 285 6.59 -21.15 0.15
CA ILE A 285 7.09 -21.55 1.48
C ILE A 285 7.44 -20.30 2.29
N HIS A 286 7.99 -19.27 1.66
CA HIS A 286 8.24 -18.00 2.32
C HIS A 286 6.93 -17.34 2.81
N LEU A 287 5.89 -17.31 1.95
CA LEU A 287 4.55 -16.83 2.34
C LEU A 287 3.99 -17.60 3.54
N TYR A 288 4.13 -18.93 3.53
CA TYR A 288 3.72 -19.78 4.66
C TYR A 288 4.44 -19.36 5.96
N ASN A 289 5.76 -19.22 5.93
CA ASN A 289 6.54 -18.82 7.08
C ASN A 289 6.16 -17.42 7.59
N LEU A 290 5.85 -16.49 6.67
CA LEU A 290 5.39 -15.15 7.04
C LEU A 290 4.03 -15.16 7.75
N ILE A 291 3.10 -16.01 7.32
CA ILE A 291 1.80 -16.16 7.99
C ILE A 291 1.98 -16.79 9.37
N VAL A 292 2.76 -17.88 9.48
CA VAL A 292 3.08 -18.52 10.78
C VAL A 292 3.73 -17.51 11.72
N ARG A 293 4.69 -16.75 11.23
CA ARG A 293 5.31 -15.66 12.00
C ARG A 293 4.30 -14.62 12.50
N ALA A 294 3.38 -14.20 11.63
CA ALA A 294 2.36 -13.21 12.00
C ALA A 294 1.42 -13.75 13.10
N ILE A 295 1.04 -15.02 13.03
CA ILE A 295 0.30 -15.71 14.11
C ILE A 295 1.11 -15.69 15.40
N ASN A 296 2.38 -16.11 15.37
CA ASN A 296 3.25 -16.17 16.55
C ASN A 296 3.50 -14.78 17.17
N LYS A 297 3.45 -13.71 16.37
CA LYS A 297 3.50 -12.32 16.87
C LYS A 297 2.16 -11.80 17.40
N GLY A 298 1.10 -12.59 17.32
CA GLY A 298 -0.25 -12.19 17.76
C GLY A 298 -0.91 -11.14 16.87
N TYR A 299 -0.56 -11.12 15.58
CA TYR A 299 -1.26 -10.25 14.62
C TYR A 299 -2.68 -10.78 14.39
N TYR A 300 -3.60 -9.86 14.13
CA TYR A 300 -5.00 -10.24 13.91
C TYR A 300 -5.37 -10.36 12.43
N LEU A 301 -4.59 -9.77 11.52
CA LEU A 301 -4.88 -9.76 10.09
C LEU A 301 -3.61 -9.93 9.25
N TYR A 302 -3.69 -10.79 8.24
CA TYR A 302 -2.73 -10.88 7.15
C TYR A 302 -3.39 -10.34 5.87
N ASP A 303 -2.93 -9.19 5.40
CA ASP A 303 -3.48 -8.48 4.25
C ASP A 303 -2.62 -8.78 3.01
N HIS A 304 -3.20 -9.47 2.02
CA HIS A 304 -2.51 -9.80 0.78
C HIS A 304 -2.43 -8.64 -0.20
N LEU A 305 -2.98 -7.47 0.19
CA LEU A 305 -3.05 -6.28 -0.64
C LEU A 305 -3.81 -6.50 -1.95
N ARG A 306 -3.75 -5.50 -2.87
CA ARG A 306 -4.51 -5.51 -4.13
C ARG A 306 -4.06 -6.65 -5.05
N GLY A 307 -4.99 -7.16 -5.82
CA GLY A 307 -4.77 -8.13 -6.89
C GLY A 307 -5.60 -9.39 -6.75
N ASP A 308 -6.00 -9.91 -7.90
CA ASP A 308 -6.84 -11.10 -8.08
C ASP A 308 -6.02 -12.37 -8.40
N GLU A 309 -4.72 -12.37 -8.09
CA GLU A 309 -3.88 -13.52 -8.39
C GLU A 309 -4.44 -14.77 -7.73
N THR A 310 -4.70 -15.77 -8.55
CA THR A 310 -5.36 -17.03 -8.15
C THR A 310 -4.72 -17.74 -6.97
N TYR A 311 -3.42 -17.54 -6.74
CA TYR A 311 -2.79 -18.15 -5.56
C TYR A 311 -3.34 -17.58 -4.25
N LYS A 312 -3.71 -16.28 -4.20
CA LYS A 312 -4.20 -15.63 -2.97
C LYS A 312 -5.48 -16.27 -2.43
N THR A 313 -6.36 -16.80 -3.31
CA THR A 313 -7.65 -17.40 -2.91
C THR A 313 -7.50 -18.54 -1.90
N GLY A 314 -6.43 -19.36 -2.03
CA GLY A 314 -6.20 -20.46 -1.11
C GLY A 314 -5.61 -20.05 0.25
N TRP A 315 -5.16 -18.80 0.38
CA TRP A 315 -4.51 -18.23 1.56
C TRP A 315 -5.37 -17.20 2.29
N SER A 316 -6.61 -17.01 1.84
CA SER A 316 -7.50 -15.95 2.31
C SER A 316 -8.84 -16.54 2.74
N ASP A 317 -9.51 -15.89 3.67
CA ASP A 317 -10.87 -16.22 4.13
C ASP A 317 -11.81 -15.00 4.10
N GLY A 318 -11.27 -13.85 3.74
CA GLY A 318 -11.97 -12.60 3.56
C GLY A 318 -11.43 -11.78 2.39
N PHE A 319 -12.17 -10.79 2.01
CA PHE A 319 -11.73 -9.80 1.02
C PHE A 319 -12.51 -8.50 1.18
N GLN A 320 -11.94 -7.44 0.64
CA GLN A 320 -12.59 -6.14 0.41
C GLN A 320 -12.20 -5.64 -0.98
N TYR A 321 -12.87 -4.60 -1.44
CA TYR A 321 -12.49 -3.94 -2.69
C TYR A 321 -11.88 -2.57 -2.41
N VAL A 322 -11.03 -2.13 -3.32
CA VAL A 322 -10.69 -0.72 -3.44
C VAL A 322 -11.54 -0.08 -4.52
N ASN A 323 -11.79 1.21 -4.36
CA ASN A 323 -12.66 1.99 -5.21
C ASN A 323 -11.95 3.28 -5.64
N ASN A 324 -12.31 3.75 -6.83
CA ASN A 324 -11.71 4.93 -7.44
C ASN A 324 -12.77 5.95 -7.82
N ARG A 325 -12.42 7.24 -7.76
CA ARG A 325 -13.25 8.34 -8.23
C ARG A 325 -12.42 9.35 -9.00
N CYS A 326 -12.88 9.72 -10.19
CA CYS A 326 -12.27 10.76 -11.00
C CYS A 326 -13.23 11.95 -11.16
N VAL A 327 -12.79 13.13 -10.74
CA VAL A 327 -13.57 14.37 -10.87
C VAL A 327 -12.80 15.33 -11.75
N ARG A 328 -13.29 15.59 -12.96
CA ARG A 328 -12.67 16.53 -13.90
C ARG A 328 -13.15 17.96 -13.67
N ASN A 329 -12.24 18.91 -13.79
CA ASN A 329 -12.60 20.31 -13.79
C ASN A 329 -13.34 20.65 -15.09
N LYS A 330 -14.44 21.43 -14.97
CA LYS A 330 -15.29 21.80 -16.10
C LYS A 330 -14.86 23.08 -16.80
N CYS A 331 -13.76 23.73 -16.36
CA CYS A 331 -13.27 24.94 -17.01
C CYS A 331 -12.81 24.66 -18.46
N MET A 332 -12.87 25.69 -19.32
CA MET A 332 -12.58 25.54 -20.75
C MET A 332 -11.15 25.06 -20.99
N SER A 333 -10.16 25.59 -20.24
CA SER A 333 -8.76 25.19 -20.35
C SER A 333 -8.54 23.70 -20.04
N SER A 334 -9.15 23.17 -18.97
CA SER A 334 -9.08 21.76 -18.63
C SER A 334 -9.76 20.86 -19.67
N LYS A 335 -10.90 21.28 -20.22
CA LYS A 335 -11.57 20.56 -21.29
C LYS A 335 -10.67 20.45 -22.53
N ILE A 336 -10.04 21.52 -22.96
CA ILE A 336 -9.12 21.55 -24.10
C ILE A 336 -7.94 20.61 -23.86
N LYS A 337 -7.31 20.66 -22.67
CA LYS A 337 -6.22 19.78 -22.30
C LYS A 337 -6.62 18.28 -22.38
N HIS A 338 -7.79 17.92 -21.86
CA HIS A 338 -8.28 16.55 -21.90
C HIS A 338 -8.64 16.09 -23.33
N CYS A 339 -9.20 16.97 -24.16
CA CYS A 339 -9.44 16.66 -25.58
C CYS A 339 -8.13 16.40 -26.32
N PHE A 340 -7.10 17.20 -26.07
CA PHE A 340 -5.78 17.03 -26.68
C PHE A 340 -5.14 15.67 -26.32
N ILE A 341 -5.29 15.21 -25.06
CA ILE A 341 -4.80 13.89 -24.65
C ILE A 341 -5.54 12.78 -25.39
N LYS A 342 -6.89 12.88 -25.49
CA LYS A 342 -7.69 11.89 -26.22
C LYS A 342 -7.27 11.76 -27.69
N LEU A 343 -7.01 12.90 -28.34
CA LEU A 343 -6.53 12.91 -29.74
C LEU A 343 -5.16 12.22 -29.87
N LYS A 344 -4.24 12.48 -28.93
CA LYS A 344 -2.94 11.80 -28.93
C LYS A 344 -3.02 10.28 -28.73
N THR A 345 -3.97 9.79 -27.93
CA THR A 345 -4.16 8.35 -27.73
C THR A 345 -4.85 7.65 -28.91
N LEU A 346 -5.47 8.40 -29.80
CA LEU A 346 -6.09 7.86 -31.03
C LEU A 346 -5.13 7.82 -32.23
N ILE A 347 -4.02 8.58 -32.16
CA ILE A 347 -3.05 8.73 -33.26
C ILE A 347 -1.75 7.93 -32.98
N GLY A 348 -1.54 7.48 -31.76
CA GLY A 348 -0.36 6.70 -31.36
C GLY A 348 -0.68 5.36 -30.78
#